data_fa28cf983d3a196bbf6348faa071b840
#
_entry.id   fa28cf983d3a196bbf6348faa071b840
#
_cell.length_a   1.000
_cell.length_b   1.000
_cell.length_c   1.000
_cell.angle_alpha   90.00
_cell.angle_beta   90.00
_cell.angle_gamma   90.00
#
_symmetry.space_group_name_H-M   'P 1'
#
loop_
_entity.id
_entity.type
_entity.pdbx_description
1 polymer ?
#
loop_
_entity_poly.entity_id
_entity_poly.type
_entity_poly.pdbx_seq_one_letter_code
_entity_poly.pdbx_strand_id
1 'polypeptide(L)'
;MIIRLVTYHAIDGKDVERWMQTSASELRSVKGMRHLEFVRSKINPSQFGAIMHFRTIEDLDNYKSKESGTYQKLVRSVRETWMDNTKPVNEQVFEILDI
;
A
#
# COMPACT_ATOMS: atom_id res chain seq x y z
N MET A 1 1.68 14.02 11.00
CA MET A 1 2.01 12.82 10.22
C MET A 1 0.76 11.99 9.99
N ILE A 2 0.60 11.50 8.78
CA ILE A 2 -0.56 10.71 8.36
C ILE A 2 -0.12 9.27 8.10
N ILE A 3 -0.88 8.30 8.58
CA ILE A 3 -0.66 6.88 8.30
C ILE A 3 -1.78 6.38 7.41
N ARG A 4 -1.40 5.72 6.31
CA ARG A 4 -2.33 4.92 5.50
C ARG A 4 -2.04 3.45 5.73
N LEU A 5 -3.03 2.72 6.20
CA LEU A 5 -2.99 1.27 6.28
C LEU A 5 -3.90 0.70 5.19
N VAL A 6 -3.34 -0.10 4.30
CA VAL A 6 -4.12 -0.75 3.25
C VAL A 6 -3.83 -2.24 3.24
N THR A 7 -4.87 -3.05 3.16
CA THR A 7 -4.74 -4.50 3.08
C THR A 7 -5.52 -5.08 1.92
N TYR A 8 -4.97 -6.14 1.35
CA TYR A 8 -5.49 -6.87 0.21
C TYR A 8 -5.49 -8.36 0.50
N HIS A 9 -6.26 -9.12 -0.27
CA HIS A 9 -6.17 -10.58 -0.29
C HIS A 9 -5.46 -11.03 -1.57
N ALA A 10 -4.43 -11.85 -1.42
CA ALA A 10 -3.67 -12.36 -2.56
C ALA A 10 -4.40 -13.53 -3.24
N ILE A 11 -4.16 -13.67 -4.53
CA ILE A 11 -4.51 -14.88 -5.28
C ILE A 11 -3.64 -16.02 -4.76
N ASP A 12 -4.22 -17.20 -4.55
CA ASP A 12 -3.50 -18.38 -4.08
C ASP A 12 -2.31 -18.70 -5.01
N GLY A 13 -1.18 -19.03 -4.38
CA GLY A 13 0.03 -19.39 -5.08
C GLY A 13 0.86 -18.23 -5.63
N LYS A 14 0.44 -16.99 -5.42
CA LYS A 14 1.23 -15.82 -5.83
C LYS A 14 2.28 -15.45 -4.80
N ASP A 15 3.47 -15.12 -5.29
CA ASP A 15 4.58 -14.66 -4.45
C ASP A 15 4.49 -13.16 -4.21
N VAL A 16 3.65 -12.77 -3.24
CA VAL A 16 3.40 -11.37 -2.89
C VAL A 16 4.65 -10.70 -2.34
N GLU A 17 5.50 -11.43 -1.62
CA GLU A 17 6.74 -10.88 -1.10
C GLU A 17 7.67 -10.41 -2.22
N ARG A 18 7.71 -11.14 -3.32
CA ARG A 18 8.47 -10.74 -4.49
C ARG A 18 7.96 -9.42 -5.07
N TRP A 19 6.64 -9.25 -5.16
CA TRP A 19 6.06 -7.98 -5.60
C TRP A 19 6.44 -6.85 -4.65
N MET A 20 6.37 -7.07 -3.34
CA MET A 20 6.77 -6.08 -2.32
C MET A 20 8.23 -5.67 -2.50
N GLN A 21 9.12 -6.63 -2.68
CA GLN A 21 10.55 -6.36 -2.89
C GLN A 21 10.79 -5.54 -4.15
N THR A 22 10.12 -5.84 -5.24
CA THR A 22 10.29 -5.10 -6.49
C THR A 22 9.65 -3.72 -6.48
N SER A 23 8.60 -3.52 -5.70
CA SER A 23 7.86 -2.25 -5.63
C SER A 23 8.37 -1.29 -4.56
N ALA A 24 9.11 -1.78 -3.58
CA ALA A 24 9.50 -1.01 -2.40
C ALA A 24 10.28 0.26 -2.74
N SER A 25 11.25 0.17 -3.64
CA SER A 25 12.08 1.31 -4.03
C SER A 25 11.23 2.43 -4.64
N GLU A 26 10.32 2.08 -5.55
CA GLU A 26 9.45 3.05 -6.20
C GLU A 26 8.50 3.72 -5.20
N LEU A 27 7.91 2.93 -4.29
CA LEU A 27 7.03 3.46 -3.25
C LEU A 27 7.78 4.39 -2.29
N ARG A 28 8.99 4.02 -1.88
CA ARG A 28 9.80 4.84 -0.96
C ARG A 28 10.26 6.15 -1.59
N SER A 29 10.27 6.26 -2.91
CA SER A 29 10.64 7.48 -3.62
C SER A 29 9.47 8.49 -3.75
N VAL A 30 8.27 8.11 -3.36
CA VAL A 30 7.10 8.99 -3.41
C VAL A 30 7.31 10.21 -2.51
N LYS A 31 7.00 11.40 -3.04
CA LYS A 31 7.15 12.64 -2.29
C LYS A 31 6.32 12.62 -1.00
N GLY A 32 6.95 12.95 0.11
CA GLY A 32 6.31 12.99 1.41
C GLY A 32 6.19 11.65 2.12
N MET A 33 6.55 10.55 1.45
CA MET A 33 6.63 9.23 2.07
C MET A 33 7.81 9.21 3.04
N ARG A 34 7.54 9.07 4.33
CA ARG A 34 8.55 9.06 5.38
C ARG A 34 8.96 7.68 5.82
N HIS A 35 8.02 6.74 5.74
CA HIS A 35 8.25 5.38 6.18
C HIS A 35 7.27 4.45 5.48
N LEU A 36 7.74 3.24 5.15
CA LEU A 36 6.96 2.21 4.49
C LEU A 36 7.28 0.86 5.11
N GLU A 37 6.25 0.16 5.55
CA GLU A 37 6.36 -1.22 5.99
C GLU A 37 5.35 -2.06 5.23
N PHE A 38 5.77 -3.24 4.76
CA PHE A 38 4.86 -4.25 4.26
C PHE A 38 4.48 -5.20 5.37
N VAL A 39 3.24 -5.66 5.36
CA VAL A 39 2.69 -6.52 6.40
C VAL A 39 1.95 -7.71 5.81
N ARG A 40 1.94 -8.80 6.56
CA ARG A 40 1.14 -9.99 6.27
C ARG A 40 0.40 -10.40 7.55
N SER A 41 -0.86 -10.78 7.42
CA SER A 41 -1.64 -11.27 8.53
C SER A 41 -1.05 -12.59 9.06
N LYS A 42 -0.89 -12.70 10.38
CA LYS A 42 -0.50 -13.95 11.03
C LYS A 42 -1.63 -14.97 11.09
N ILE A 43 -2.86 -14.47 11.05
CA ILE A 43 -4.06 -15.32 11.15
C ILE A 43 -4.48 -15.79 9.75
N ASN A 44 -4.42 -14.90 8.77
CA ASN A 44 -4.78 -15.18 7.38
C ASN A 44 -3.59 -14.85 6.48
N PRO A 45 -2.72 -15.83 6.16
CA PRO A 45 -1.49 -15.57 5.40
C PRO A 45 -1.70 -15.08 3.96
N SER A 46 -2.90 -15.20 3.42
CA SER A 46 -3.23 -14.65 2.10
C SER A 46 -3.53 -13.15 2.16
N GLN A 47 -3.75 -12.58 3.35
CA GLN A 47 -3.97 -11.16 3.54
C GLN A 47 -2.63 -10.45 3.77
N PHE A 48 -2.36 -9.45 2.95
CA PHE A 48 -1.14 -8.65 3.01
C PHE A 48 -1.46 -7.19 2.82
N GLY A 49 -0.50 -6.33 3.05
CA GLY A 49 -0.70 -4.91 2.85
C GLY A 49 0.52 -4.07 3.13
N ALA A 50 0.28 -2.79 3.31
CA ALA A 50 1.32 -1.81 3.58
C ALA A 50 0.86 -0.77 4.61
N ILE A 51 1.81 -0.34 5.43
CA ILE A 51 1.66 0.81 6.31
C ILE A 51 2.56 1.91 5.75
N MET A 52 1.96 3.02 5.36
CA MET A 52 2.64 4.15 4.74
C MET A 52 2.52 5.37 5.65
N HIS A 53 3.66 5.99 5.94
CA HIS A 53 3.70 7.23 6.71
C HIS A 53 3.95 8.40 5.77
N PHE A 54 2.99 9.33 5.69
CA PHE A 54 3.13 10.56 4.91
C PHE A 54 3.31 11.75 5.84
N ARG A 55 4.09 12.74 5.40
CA ARG A 55 4.33 13.95 6.17
C ARG A 55 3.04 14.73 6.40
N THR A 56 2.21 14.87 5.37
CA THR A 56 0.95 15.63 5.40
C THR A 56 -0.15 14.87 4.67
N ILE A 57 -1.41 15.29 4.92
CA ILE A 57 -2.55 14.76 4.18
C ILE A 57 -2.47 15.11 2.68
N GLU A 58 -1.92 16.26 2.35
CA GLU A 58 -1.74 16.68 0.96
C GLU A 58 -0.77 15.77 0.22
N ASP A 59 0.29 15.31 0.87
CA ASP A 59 1.21 14.34 0.28
C ASP A 59 0.52 13.00 -0.01
N LEU A 60 -0.36 12.55 0.88
CA LEU A 60 -1.18 11.36 0.62
C LEU A 60 -2.14 11.58 -0.55
N ASP A 61 -2.83 12.70 -0.58
CA ASP A 61 -3.78 13.02 -1.64
C ASP A 61 -3.07 13.12 -3.00
N ASN A 62 -1.89 13.73 -3.04
CA ASN A 62 -1.08 13.81 -4.25
C ASN A 62 -0.62 12.42 -4.72
N TYR A 63 -0.23 11.55 -3.80
CA TYR A 63 0.12 10.16 -4.13
C TYR A 63 -1.05 9.41 -4.77
N LYS A 64 -2.26 9.57 -4.24
CA LYS A 64 -3.47 8.89 -4.70
C LYS A 64 -4.12 9.57 -5.92
N SER A 65 -3.65 10.74 -6.32
CA SER A 65 -4.27 11.47 -7.43
C SER A 65 -4.12 10.72 -8.76
N LYS A 66 -5.04 10.99 -9.69
CA LYS A 66 -5.01 10.41 -11.04
C LYS A 66 -3.74 10.81 -11.81
N GLU A 67 -3.10 11.91 -11.41
CA GLU A 67 -1.87 12.40 -12.03
C GLU A 67 -0.63 11.68 -11.52
N SER A 68 -0.75 10.93 -10.42
CA SER A 68 0.35 10.15 -9.87
C SER A 68 0.58 8.87 -10.70
N GLY A 69 1.62 8.88 -11.52
CA GLY A 69 2.01 7.71 -12.31
C GLY A 69 2.36 6.50 -11.45
N THR A 70 3.03 6.72 -10.32
CA THR A 70 3.43 5.67 -9.38
C THR A 70 2.22 4.94 -8.81
N TYR A 71 1.26 5.69 -8.26
CA TYR A 71 0.06 5.10 -7.66
C TYR A 71 -0.74 4.29 -8.69
N GLN A 72 -1.01 4.87 -9.86
CA GLN A 72 -1.79 4.20 -10.89
C GLN A 72 -1.12 2.92 -11.38
N LYS A 73 0.19 2.95 -11.60
CA LYS A 73 0.98 1.80 -12.02
C LYS A 73 0.96 0.69 -10.98
N LEU A 74 1.18 1.02 -9.72
CA LEU A 74 1.26 0.04 -8.64
C LEU A 74 -0.11 -0.58 -8.33
N VAL A 75 -1.17 0.23 -8.30
CA VAL A 75 -2.53 -0.25 -8.10
C VAL A 75 -2.95 -1.19 -9.23
N ARG A 76 -2.63 -0.83 -10.47
CA ARG A 76 -2.92 -1.70 -11.62
C ARG A 76 -2.18 -3.03 -11.51
N SER A 77 -0.90 -3.00 -11.19
CA SER A 77 -0.09 -4.21 -11.02
C SER A 77 -0.68 -5.14 -9.96
N VAL A 78 -1.03 -4.59 -8.79
CA VAL A 78 -1.64 -5.38 -7.71
C VAL A 78 -2.95 -6.00 -8.16
N ARG A 79 -3.84 -5.19 -8.74
CA ARG A 79 -5.19 -5.65 -9.13
C ARG A 79 -5.19 -6.68 -10.24
N GLU A 80 -4.29 -6.54 -11.22
CA GLU A 80 -4.25 -7.44 -12.38
C GLU A 80 -3.52 -8.74 -12.12
N THR A 81 -2.54 -8.73 -11.21
CA THR A 81 -1.59 -9.86 -11.09
C THR A 81 -1.62 -10.55 -9.74
N TRP A 82 -1.78 -9.81 -8.65
CA TRP A 82 -1.52 -10.34 -7.30
C TRP A 82 -2.75 -10.46 -6.42
N MET A 83 -3.73 -9.59 -6.62
CA MET A 83 -4.88 -9.43 -5.73
C MET A 83 -6.07 -10.27 -6.18
N ASP A 84 -6.76 -10.91 -5.21
CA ASP A 84 -8.06 -11.52 -5.43
C ASP A 84 -9.13 -10.41 -5.42
N ASN A 85 -9.60 -10.04 -6.60
CA ASN A 85 -10.58 -8.96 -6.78
C ASN A 85 -11.99 -9.32 -6.30
N THR A 86 -12.23 -10.57 -5.91
CA THR A 86 -13.51 -10.98 -5.32
C THR A 86 -13.60 -10.67 -3.84
N LYS A 87 -12.46 -10.29 -3.21
CA LYS A 87 -12.38 -9.99 -1.79
C LYS A 87 -12.15 -8.49 -1.56
N PRO A 88 -12.59 -7.95 -0.41
CA PRO A 88 -12.52 -6.51 -0.18
C PRO A 88 -11.09 -6.02 0.03
N VAL A 89 -10.86 -4.79 -0.39
CA VAL A 89 -9.68 -4.00 -0.02
C VAL A 89 -10.07 -3.16 1.19
N ASN A 90 -9.27 -3.19 2.23
CA ASN A 90 -9.46 -2.36 3.42
C ASN A 90 -8.44 -1.24 3.43
N GLU A 91 -8.92 0.00 3.51
CA GLU A 91 -8.07 1.17 3.64
C GLU A 91 -8.51 1.97 4.87
N GLN A 92 -7.54 2.34 5.69
CA GLN A 92 -7.74 3.22 6.82
C GLN A 92 -6.69 4.31 6.80
N VAL A 93 -7.10 5.53 7.14
CA VAL A 93 -6.20 6.69 7.21
C VAL A 93 -6.30 7.26 8.61
N PHE A 94 -5.16 7.43 9.25
CA PHE A 94 -5.06 7.94 10.61
C PHE A 94 -4.15 9.16 10.67
N GLU A 95 -4.46 10.08 11.56
CA GLU A 95 -3.57 11.13 11.97
C GLU A 95 -2.84 10.70 13.24
N ILE A 96 -1.51 10.87 13.28
CA ILE A 96 -0.76 10.65 14.52
C ILE A 96 -0.94 11.87 15.41
N LEU A 97 -1.47 11.64 16.60
CA LEU A 97 -1.68 12.70 17.58
C LEU A 97 -0.42 12.90 18.42
N ASP A 98 -0.06 14.14 18.63
CA ASP A 98 1.09 14.53 19.45
C ASP A 98 0.62 14.68 20.92
N ILE A 99 0.54 13.53 21.58
CA ILE A 99 0.09 13.47 22.99
C ILE A 99 1.22 12.96 23.86
#